data_9ba097b2bdc8379d68be5bee5a0ba2ba
#
_entry.id   9ba097b2bdc8379d68be5bee5a0ba2ba
#
_cell.length_a   1.000
_cell.length_b   1.000
_cell.length_c   1.000
_cell.angle_alpha   90.00
_cell.angle_beta   90.00
_cell.angle_gamma   90.00
#
_symmetry.space_group_name_H-M   'P 1'
#
loop_
_entity.id
_entity.type
_entity.pdbx_description
1 polymer ?
#
loop_
_entity_poly.entity_id
_entity_poly.type
_entity_poly.pdbx_seq_one_letter_code
_entity_poly.pdbx_strand_id
1 'polypeptide(L)'
;MFFRTTKPRSAAWLAVSVMGALLAQAEAVAGIPGDAARGKDLYQACSGCHSIEENDIGPKHRGVVGRPAGSVPDYAYSPALKASGLVWSADTLDRWLINPQALVPGTKMYFSMADPQKRADLIAYLAQLK
;
A
#
# COMPACT_ATOMS: atom_id res chain seq x y z
N MET A 1 37.92 27.37 -75.25
CA MET A 1 37.91 27.69 -73.80
C MET A 1 36.73 26.94 -73.14
N PHE A 2 37.00 25.83 -72.51
CA PHE A 2 35.92 25.01 -71.83
C PHE A 2 36.03 25.22 -70.36
N PHE A 3 35.07 25.89 -69.80
CA PHE A 3 34.91 26.00 -68.35
C PHE A 3 34.19 24.74 -67.79
N ARG A 4 34.90 23.91 -67.04
CA ARG A 4 34.35 22.81 -66.26
C ARG A 4 33.80 23.35 -64.93
N THR A 5 32.51 23.40 -64.85
CA THR A 5 31.84 23.67 -63.55
C THR A 5 31.84 22.41 -62.75
N THR A 6 32.59 22.39 -61.68
CA THR A 6 32.52 21.33 -60.62
C THR A 6 31.40 21.61 -59.70
N LYS A 7 30.46 20.68 -59.66
CA LYS A 7 29.30 20.68 -58.78
C LYS A 7 29.69 20.27 -57.30
N PRO A 8 29.37 21.03 -56.29
CA PRO A 8 29.68 20.61 -54.95
C PRO A 8 28.74 19.49 -54.52
N ARG A 9 29.30 18.41 -53.95
CA ARG A 9 28.59 17.29 -53.36
C ARG A 9 28.09 17.73 -51.98
N SER A 10 26.80 17.90 -51.87
CA SER A 10 26.16 18.16 -50.58
C SER A 10 26.27 16.92 -49.68
N ALA A 11 27.07 17.00 -48.65
CA ALA A 11 27.10 16.02 -47.59
C ALA A 11 25.85 16.20 -46.70
N ALA A 12 24.91 15.27 -46.83
CA ALA A 12 23.76 15.22 -45.94
C ALA A 12 24.22 14.71 -44.59
N TRP A 13 24.23 15.59 -43.61
CA TRP A 13 24.41 15.21 -42.20
C TRP A 13 23.09 14.65 -41.66
N LEU A 14 23.07 13.35 -41.53
CA LEU A 14 21.99 12.69 -40.79
C LEU A 14 22.17 13.00 -39.30
N ALA A 15 21.39 13.94 -38.81
CA ALA A 15 21.23 14.17 -37.39
C ALA A 15 20.42 13.00 -36.81
N VAL A 16 21.10 12.06 -36.16
CA VAL A 16 20.46 11.04 -35.36
C VAL A 16 20.03 11.70 -34.06
N SER A 17 18.78 12.10 -33.99
CA SER A 17 18.15 12.53 -32.75
C SER A 17 17.91 11.29 -31.85
N VAL A 18 18.84 11.06 -30.95
CA VAL A 18 18.62 10.11 -29.85
C VAL A 18 17.64 10.77 -28.87
N MET A 19 16.37 10.54 -29.11
CA MET A 19 15.32 10.91 -28.15
C MET A 19 15.38 9.90 -27.00
N GLY A 20 16.22 10.21 -25.99
CA GLY A 20 16.28 9.47 -24.76
C GLY A 20 14.94 9.59 -24.06
N ALA A 21 14.11 8.55 -24.16
CA ALA A 21 12.96 8.39 -23.29
C ALA A 21 13.49 8.19 -21.86
N LEU A 22 13.45 9.25 -21.04
CA LEU A 22 13.51 9.12 -19.60
C LEU A 22 12.24 8.35 -19.19
N LEU A 23 12.35 7.04 -19.10
CA LEU A 23 11.43 6.25 -18.31
C LEU A 23 11.65 6.67 -16.86
N ALA A 24 10.77 7.53 -16.36
CA ALA A 24 10.63 7.73 -14.94
C ALA A 24 10.24 6.37 -14.35
N GLN A 25 11.24 5.65 -13.88
CA GLN A 25 11.01 4.49 -13.03
C GLN A 25 10.42 5.07 -11.74
N ALA A 26 9.10 4.97 -11.61
CA ALA A 26 8.49 5.06 -10.31
C ALA A 26 9.12 3.92 -9.50
N GLU A 27 10.11 4.25 -8.70
CA GLU A 27 10.61 3.35 -7.67
C GLU A 27 9.42 3.11 -6.76
N ALA A 28 8.72 2.00 -7.01
CA ALA A 28 7.85 1.44 -6.00
C ALA A 28 8.76 1.23 -4.80
N VAL A 29 8.52 1.98 -3.73
CA VAL A 29 9.09 1.66 -2.43
C VAL A 29 8.58 0.26 -2.16
N ALA A 30 9.42 -0.73 -2.46
CA ALA A 30 9.11 -2.12 -2.20
C ALA A 30 8.95 -2.21 -0.68
N GLY A 31 7.72 -2.29 -0.22
CA GLY A 31 7.41 -2.48 1.19
C GLY A 31 8.17 -3.71 1.69
N ILE A 32 8.47 -3.74 2.97
CA ILE A 32 9.12 -4.88 3.61
C ILE A 32 8.29 -6.13 3.29
N PRO A 33 8.88 -7.21 2.71
CA PRO A 33 8.14 -8.42 2.43
C PRO A 33 7.60 -9.04 3.71
N GLY A 34 6.30 -9.31 3.76
CA GLY A 34 5.66 -9.97 4.88
C GLY A 34 5.61 -11.49 4.70
N ASP A 35 5.72 -12.21 5.82
CA ASP A 35 5.54 -13.65 5.90
C ASP A 35 4.23 -13.97 6.64
N ALA A 36 3.28 -14.55 5.93
CA ALA A 36 1.95 -14.82 6.47
C ALA A 36 1.97 -15.91 7.56
N ALA A 37 2.93 -16.82 7.56
CA ALA A 37 3.04 -17.84 8.61
C ALA A 37 3.45 -17.19 9.93
N ARG A 38 4.48 -16.32 9.91
CA ARG A 38 4.82 -15.51 11.09
C ARG A 38 3.68 -14.56 11.49
N GLY A 39 3.00 -13.98 10.51
CA GLY A 39 1.84 -13.12 10.72
C GLY A 39 0.70 -13.82 11.46
N LYS A 40 0.47 -15.10 11.17
CA LYS A 40 -0.51 -15.92 11.89
C LYS A 40 -0.19 -16.04 13.38
N ASP A 41 1.06 -16.25 13.73
CA ASP A 41 1.49 -16.31 15.13
C ASP A 41 1.35 -14.92 15.79
N LEU A 42 1.69 -13.85 15.09
CA LEU A 42 1.53 -12.49 15.59
C LEU A 42 0.07 -12.10 15.79
N TYR A 43 -0.86 -12.71 15.06
CA TYR A 43 -2.29 -12.45 15.17
C TYR A 43 -2.86 -12.73 16.57
N GLN A 44 -2.15 -13.52 17.38
CA GLN A 44 -2.51 -13.75 18.79
C GLN A 44 -2.64 -12.42 19.57
N ALA A 45 -1.86 -11.40 19.21
CA ALA A 45 -1.96 -10.07 19.83
C ALA A 45 -3.28 -9.34 19.49
N CYS A 46 -3.96 -9.74 18.42
CA CYS A 46 -5.22 -9.15 17.96
C CYS A 46 -6.44 -9.89 18.58
N SER A 47 -6.28 -11.16 18.90
CA SER A 47 -7.38 -12.06 19.29
C SER A 47 -8.03 -11.73 20.64
N GLY A 48 -7.43 -10.85 21.42
CA GLY A 48 -8.05 -10.35 22.66
C GLY A 48 -9.21 -9.37 22.43
N CYS A 49 -9.29 -8.79 21.22
CA CYS A 49 -10.32 -7.82 20.84
C CYS A 49 -11.03 -8.16 19.53
N HIS A 50 -10.38 -8.91 18.64
CA HIS A 50 -10.90 -9.25 17.32
C HIS A 50 -11.06 -10.76 17.14
N SER A 51 -12.07 -11.14 16.39
CA SER A 51 -12.20 -12.47 15.79
C SER A 51 -12.05 -12.39 14.27
N ILE A 52 -11.70 -13.51 13.65
CA ILE A 52 -11.69 -13.61 12.19
C ILE A 52 -13.12 -13.57 11.66
N GLU A 53 -14.03 -14.31 12.27
CA GLU A 53 -15.38 -14.56 11.74
C GLU A 53 -16.45 -13.62 12.28
N GLU A 54 -16.30 -13.14 13.51
CA GLU A 54 -17.35 -12.46 14.23
C GLU A 54 -16.90 -11.10 14.77
N ASN A 55 -17.85 -10.18 14.94
CA ASN A 55 -17.61 -8.95 15.68
C ASN A 55 -17.49 -9.27 17.17
N ASP A 56 -16.55 -8.61 17.82
CA ASP A 56 -16.30 -8.71 19.25
C ASP A 56 -16.07 -7.30 19.81
N ILE A 57 -15.09 -7.07 20.69
CA ILE A 57 -14.66 -5.72 21.10
C ILE A 57 -14.28 -4.88 19.88
N GLY A 58 -13.58 -5.49 18.91
CA GLY A 58 -13.31 -4.93 17.58
C GLY A 58 -14.11 -5.63 16.48
N PRO A 59 -14.17 -5.07 15.26
CA PRO A 59 -14.84 -5.70 14.14
C PRO A 59 -14.09 -6.95 13.65
N LYS A 60 -14.80 -7.86 13.00
CA LYS A 60 -14.22 -9.07 12.42
C LYS A 60 -13.19 -8.77 11.34
N HIS A 61 -12.20 -9.64 11.20
CA HIS A 61 -11.08 -9.45 10.26
C HIS A 61 -11.21 -10.20 8.93
N ARG A 62 -12.13 -11.16 8.78
CA ARG A 62 -12.34 -11.80 7.47
C ARG A 62 -12.66 -10.75 6.41
N GLY A 63 -11.90 -10.78 5.31
CA GLY A 63 -12.04 -9.83 4.22
C GLY A 63 -11.61 -8.40 4.54
N VAL A 64 -10.81 -8.17 5.60
CA VAL A 64 -10.41 -6.81 6.01
C VAL A 64 -9.59 -6.10 4.92
N VAL A 65 -8.67 -6.80 4.26
CA VAL A 65 -7.88 -6.19 3.17
C VAL A 65 -8.76 -5.95 1.96
N GLY A 66 -8.83 -4.71 1.51
CA GLY A 66 -9.69 -4.24 0.42
C GLY A 66 -11.05 -3.72 0.87
N ARG A 67 -11.40 -3.83 2.16
CA ARG A 67 -12.68 -3.37 2.70
C ARG A 67 -12.62 -1.90 3.10
N PRO A 68 -13.67 -1.10 2.84
CA PRO A 68 -13.78 0.25 3.39
C PRO A 68 -13.77 0.21 4.92
N ALA A 69 -13.02 1.11 5.54
CA ALA A 69 -13.01 1.24 7.00
C ALA A 69 -14.40 1.64 7.51
N GLY A 70 -14.79 1.11 8.65
CA GLY A 70 -16.08 1.42 9.23
C GLY A 70 -17.28 0.76 8.56
N SER A 71 -17.10 -0.27 7.73
CA SER A 71 -18.14 -0.83 6.86
C SER A 71 -18.70 -2.19 7.29
N VAL A 72 -18.14 -2.85 8.29
CA VAL A 72 -18.69 -4.14 8.75
C VAL A 72 -20.09 -3.92 9.33
N PRO A 73 -21.10 -4.67 8.87
CA PRO A 73 -22.46 -4.61 9.43
C PRO A 73 -22.48 -4.96 10.91
N ASP A 74 -23.42 -4.36 11.63
CA ASP A 74 -23.71 -4.69 13.04
C ASP A 74 -22.55 -4.46 14.01
N TYR A 75 -21.55 -3.65 13.63
CA TYR A 75 -20.48 -3.19 14.53
C TYR A 75 -20.61 -1.68 14.82
N ALA A 76 -20.49 -1.30 16.09
CA ALA A 76 -20.56 0.09 16.51
C ALA A 76 -19.21 0.78 16.40
N TYR A 77 -18.88 1.29 15.21
CA TYR A 77 -17.67 2.07 14.95
C TYR A 77 -17.68 3.45 15.63
N SER A 78 -16.49 4.01 15.87
CA SER A 78 -16.37 5.43 16.17
C SER A 78 -16.88 6.28 14.99
N PRO A 79 -17.49 7.45 15.25
CA PRO A 79 -17.84 8.39 14.16
C PRO A 79 -16.62 8.77 13.31
N ALA A 80 -15.45 8.93 13.94
CA ALA A 80 -14.21 9.27 13.26
C ALA A 80 -13.80 8.21 12.23
N LEU A 81 -13.83 6.92 12.58
CA LEU A 81 -13.48 5.86 11.64
C LEU A 81 -14.52 5.72 10.52
N LYS A 82 -15.80 5.83 10.83
CA LYS A 82 -16.87 5.82 9.80
C LYS A 82 -16.72 6.93 8.78
N ALA A 83 -16.29 8.11 9.23
CA ALA A 83 -16.11 9.29 8.37
C ALA A 83 -14.74 9.36 7.70
N SER A 84 -13.81 8.44 7.99
CA SER A 84 -12.41 8.52 7.54
C SER A 84 -12.23 8.39 6.03
N GLY A 85 -13.12 7.69 5.35
CA GLY A 85 -12.99 7.39 3.91
C GLY A 85 -11.85 6.43 3.56
N LEU A 86 -11.21 5.82 4.56
CA LEU A 86 -10.11 4.87 4.33
C LEU A 86 -10.62 3.56 3.72
N VAL A 87 -9.79 2.98 2.87
CA VAL A 87 -9.89 1.58 2.46
C VAL A 87 -8.69 0.84 3.04
N TRP A 88 -8.93 -0.31 3.63
CA TRP A 88 -7.87 -1.12 4.21
C TRP A 88 -7.01 -1.77 3.12
N SER A 89 -5.90 -1.13 2.78
CA SER A 89 -4.82 -1.66 1.96
C SER A 89 -3.63 -2.04 2.83
N ALA A 90 -2.62 -2.65 2.25
CA ALA A 90 -1.37 -2.91 2.98
C ALA A 90 -0.76 -1.62 3.55
N ASP A 91 -0.76 -0.53 2.77
CA ASP A 91 -0.25 0.77 3.21
C ASP A 91 -1.08 1.38 4.35
N THR A 92 -2.40 1.43 4.21
CA THR A 92 -3.25 2.01 5.25
C THR A 92 -3.26 1.17 6.52
N LEU A 93 -3.17 -0.16 6.42
CA LEU A 93 -3.01 -1.04 7.57
C LEU A 93 -1.65 -0.86 8.25
N ASP A 94 -0.57 -0.68 7.50
CA ASP A 94 0.74 -0.39 8.09
C ASP A 94 0.71 0.90 8.91
N ARG A 95 0.18 1.98 8.33
CA ARG A 95 0.01 3.27 9.02
C ARG A 95 -0.92 3.17 10.23
N TRP A 96 -2.01 2.41 10.13
CA TRP A 96 -2.92 2.14 11.23
C TRP A 96 -2.24 1.43 12.38
N LEU A 97 -1.46 0.39 12.09
CA LEU A 97 -0.74 -0.39 13.10
C LEU A 97 0.44 0.36 13.72
N ILE A 98 0.99 1.38 13.07
CA ILE A 98 1.95 2.28 13.70
C ILE A 98 1.29 3.07 14.83
N ASN A 99 0.17 3.72 14.56
CA ASN A 99 -0.59 4.48 15.54
C ASN A 99 -2.02 4.78 15.03
N PRO A 100 -3.03 4.05 15.47
CA PRO A 100 -4.41 4.27 15.05
C PRO A 100 -4.91 5.68 15.35
N GLN A 101 -4.56 6.23 16.52
CA GLN A 101 -4.99 7.56 16.93
C GLN A 101 -4.37 8.69 16.11
N ALA A 102 -3.14 8.48 15.61
CA ALA A 102 -2.50 9.44 14.72
C ALA A 102 -3.11 9.43 13.32
N LEU A 103 -3.49 8.23 12.81
CA LEU A 103 -4.10 8.09 11.50
C LEU A 103 -5.55 8.58 11.48
N VAL A 104 -6.33 8.21 12.50
CA VAL A 104 -7.74 8.57 12.65
C VAL A 104 -8.00 9.01 14.10
N PRO A 105 -7.76 10.28 14.41
CA PRO A 105 -8.04 10.81 15.75
C PRO A 105 -9.49 10.55 16.18
N GLY A 106 -9.68 10.01 17.37
CA GLY A 106 -11.01 9.66 17.88
C GLY A 106 -11.46 8.23 17.59
N THR A 107 -10.63 7.41 16.94
CA THR A 107 -10.91 5.97 16.82
C THR A 107 -10.86 5.26 18.17
N LYS A 108 -11.48 4.08 18.24
CA LYS A 108 -11.57 3.30 19.49
C LYS A 108 -10.36 2.39 19.73
N MET A 109 -9.56 2.11 18.73
CA MET A 109 -8.40 1.21 18.81
C MET A 109 -7.16 1.98 19.28
N TYR A 110 -6.49 1.44 20.32
CA TYR A 110 -5.27 2.02 20.89
C TYR A 110 -4.03 1.11 20.73
N PHE A 111 -4.21 -0.09 20.21
CA PHE A 111 -3.09 -1.00 19.94
C PHE A 111 -2.17 -0.45 18.87
N SER A 112 -0.86 -0.60 19.07
CA SER A 112 0.17 -0.25 18.08
C SER A 112 1.25 -1.31 18.02
N MET A 113 1.93 -1.42 16.87
CA MET A 113 3.02 -2.36 16.62
C MET A 113 4.19 -1.59 16.00
N ALA A 114 5.24 -1.35 16.80
CA ALA A 114 6.37 -0.51 16.39
C ALA A 114 7.27 -1.19 15.34
N ASP A 115 7.43 -2.51 15.41
CA ASP A 115 8.33 -3.28 14.54
C ASP A 115 7.76 -3.36 13.11
N PRO A 116 8.44 -2.81 12.10
CA PRO A 116 7.94 -2.80 10.72
C PRO A 116 7.87 -4.19 10.09
N GLN A 117 8.77 -5.11 10.44
CA GLN A 117 8.72 -6.47 9.92
C GLN A 117 7.51 -7.23 10.48
N LYS A 118 7.22 -7.07 11.77
CA LYS A 118 6.03 -7.67 12.37
C LYS A 118 4.74 -7.13 11.77
N ARG A 119 4.67 -5.83 11.47
CA ARG A 119 3.52 -5.26 10.76
C ARG A 119 3.36 -5.86 9.37
N ALA A 120 4.45 -5.96 8.60
CA ALA A 120 4.43 -6.56 7.26
C ALA A 120 3.96 -8.03 7.31
N ASP A 121 4.46 -8.81 8.26
CA ASP A 121 4.07 -10.22 8.45
C ASP A 121 2.58 -10.35 8.81
N LEU A 122 2.10 -9.54 9.76
CA LEU A 122 0.70 -9.51 10.15
C LEU A 122 -0.22 -9.12 8.99
N ILE A 123 0.14 -8.09 8.21
CA ILE A 123 -0.62 -7.65 7.05
C ILE A 123 -0.67 -8.74 5.98
N ALA A 124 0.44 -9.45 5.74
CA ALA A 124 0.47 -10.59 4.83
C ALA A 124 -0.50 -11.70 5.25
N TYR A 125 -0.60 -11.98 6.55
CA TYR A 125 -1.58 -12.93 7.07
C TYR A 125 -3.02 -12.42 6.89
N LEU A 126 -3.30 -11.18 7.26
CA LEU A 126 -4.64 -10.58 7.10
C LEU A 126 -5.11 -10.60 5.63
N ALA A 127 -4.19 -10.45 4.68
CA ALA A 127 -4.49 -10.50 3.25
C ALA A 127 -4.96 -11.89 2.78
N GLN A 128 -4.68 -12.95 3.52
CA GLN A 128 -5.16 -14.31 3.23
C GLN A 128 -6.57 -14.59 3.76
N LEU A 129 -7.08 -13.76 4.66
CA LEU A 129 -8.41 -13.92 5.25
C LEU A 129 -9.49 -13.40 4.29
N LYS A 130 -9.76 -14.16 3.24
CA LYS A 130 -10.75 -13.86 2.19
C LYS A 130 -12.15 -14.32 2.62
#